data_7d686d761532e2375408ccb1bac6c499
#
_entry.id   7d686d761532e2375408ccb1bac6c499
#
_cell.length_a   1.000
_cell.length_b   1.000
_cell.length_c   1.000
_cell.angle_alpha   90.00
_cell.angle_beta   90.00
_cell.angle_gamma   90.00
#
_symmetry.space_group_name_H-M   'P 1'
#
loop_
_entity.id
_entity.type
_entity.pdbx_description
1 polymer ?
#
loop_
_entity_poly.entity_id
_entity_poly.type
_entity_poly.pdbx_seq_one_letter_code
_entity_poly.pdbx_strand_id
1 'polypeptide(L)'
;SWGWSLYELAAIPGTIACGWISDRYFKGRRAPANILFMALTLAAVVVYWLNIHGPLWIDYVALFAIGFLIYGPIMIIGLHALDLVPKKAAGTAAGFTGFFGYVFGSAIAGTGVGWIAERWGWDGVLVAMVVCCVLTMVFVAMTLGHTTTSGQRER
;
A
#
# COMPACT_ATOMS: atom_id res chain seq x y z
N SER A 1 -9.17 18.48 11.67
CA SER A 1 -8.61 17.39 11.11
C SER A 1 -8.94 16.01 11.68
N TRP A 2 -10.21 15.78 11.98
CA TRP A 2 -10.71 14.47 12.42
C TRP A 2 -10.49 13.38 11.36
N GLY A 3 -10.52 13.73 10.07
CA GLY A 3 -10.26 12.79 8.98
C GLY A 3 -8.86 12.18 9.01
N TRP A 4 -7.85 12.98 9.37
CA TRP A 4 -6.47 12.47 9.52
C TRP A 4 -6.34 11.49 10.68
N SER A 5 -6.99 11.79 11.81
CA SER A 5 -7.01 10.89 12.97
C SER A 5 -7.71 9.56 12.66
N LEU A 6 -8.81 9.60 11.91
CA LEU A 6 -9.51 8.39 11.45
C LEU A 6 -8.64 7.54 10.52
N TYR A 7 -7.91 8.18 9.61
CA TYR A 7 -6.98 7.51 8.69
C TYR A 7 -5.88 6.77 9.47
N GLU A 8 -5.25 7.41 10.44
CA GLU A 8 -4.18 6.81 11.25
C GLU A 8 -4.71 5.70 12.19
N LEU A 9 -5.88 5.90 12.79
CA LEU A 9 -6.50 4.88 13.65
C LEU A 9 -6.90 3.63 12.85
N ALA A 10 -7.31 3.79 11.58
CA ALA A 10 -7.63 2.67 10.70
C ALA A 10 -6.41 1.83 10.31
N ALA A 11 -5.21 2.39 10.38
CA ALA A 11 -3.96 1.71 10.06
C ALA A 11 -3.72 0.46 10.92
N ILE A 12 -4.00 0.56 12.22
CA ILE A 12 -3.76 -0.54 13.19
C ILE A 12 -4.58 -1.79 12.83
N PRO A 13 -5.93 -1.71 12.79
CA PRO A 13 -6.74 -2.88 12.42
C PRO A 13 -6.49 -3.31 10.97
N GLY A 14 -6.18 -2.38 10.06
CA GLY A 14 -5.88 -2.68 8.65
C GLY A 14 -4.64 -3.55 8.51
N THR A 15 -3.57 -3.24 9.22
CA THR A 15 -2.33 -4.02 9.23
C THR A 15 -2.56 -5.44 9.76
N ILE A 16 -3.30 -5.58 10.86
CA ILE A 16 -3.62 -6.87 11.47
C ILE A 16 -4.50 -7.71 10.52
N ALA A 17 -5.55 -7.10 9.95
CA ALA A 17 -6.46 -7.77 9.02
C ALA A 17 -5.74 -8.25 7.76
N CYS A 18 -4.84 -7.44 7.21
CA CYS A 18 -4.05 -7.79 6.04
C CYS A 18 -3.13 -8.99 6.31
N GLY A 19 -2.43 -8.99 7.43
CA GLY A 19 -1.59 -10.11 7.87
C GLY A 19 -2.41 -11.38 8.03
N TRP A 20 -3.53 -11.30 8.74
CA TRP A 20 -4.42 -12.44 8.96
C TRP A 20 -5.01 -13.01 7.67
N ILE A 21 -5.47 -12.15 6.75
CA ILE A 21 -5.99 -12.55 5.44
C ILE A 21 -4.89 -13.20 4.59
N SER A 22 -3.69 -12.62 4.58
CA SER A 22 -2.54 -13.19 3.88
C SER A 22 -2.22 -14.60 4.34
N ASP A 23 -2.20 -14.83 5.66
CA ASP A 23 -1.84 -16.14 6.21
C ASP A 23 -2.96 -17.17 6.04
N ARG A 24 -4.22 -16.77 6.22
CA ARG A 24 -5.37 -17.70 6.21
C ARG A 24 -5.85 -18.04 4.80
N TYR A 25 -6.02 -17.04 3.93
CA TYR A 25 -6.59 -17.24 2.59
C TYR A 25 -5.54 -17.50 1.53
N PHE A 26 -4.38 -16.85 1.64
CA PHE A 26 -3.31 -16.98 0.65
C PHE A 26 -2.16 -17.89 1.10
N LYS A 27 -2.32 -18.60 2.23
CA LYS A 27 -1.33 -19.55 2.76
C LYS A 27 0.07 -18.94 2.88
N GLY A 28 0.15 -17.70 3.33
CA GLY A 28 1.41 -16.95 3.45
C GLY A 28 1.96 -16.37 2.14
N ARG A 29 1.25 -16.51 1.03
CA ARG A 29 1.62 -15.83 -0.22
C ARG A 29 1.37 -14.34 -0.09
N ARG A 30 2.44 -13.56 0.00
CA ARG A 30 2.39 -12.13 0.25
C ARG A 30 1.85 -11.32 -0.95
N ALA A 31 2.27 -11.69 -2.16
CA ALA A 31 1.97 -10.93 -3.36
C ALA A 31 0.46 -10.89 -3.72
N PRO A 32 -0.32 -12.00 -3.71
CA PRO A 32 -1.74 -11.91 -4.03
C PRO A 32 -2.54 -11.13 -2.99
N ALA A 33 -2.18 -11.21 -1.69
CA ALA A 33 -2.80 -10.41 -0.65
C ALA A 33 -2.54 -8.92 -0.87
N ASN A 34 -1.31 -8.55 -1.25
CA ASN A 34 -0.94 -7.18 -1.56
C ASN A 34 -1.76 -6.63 -2.75
N ILE A 35 -1.87 -7.40 -3.85
CA ILE A 35 -2.67 -7.01 -5.01
C ILE A 35 -4.14 -6.80 -4.64
N LEU A 36 -4.72 -7.68 -3.82
CA LEU A 36 -6.10 -7.54 -3.36
C LEU A 36 -6.30 -6.23 -2.57
N PHE A 37 -5.44 -5.97 -1.60
CA PHE A 37 -5.53 -4.74 -0.80
C PHE A 37 -5.29 -3.49 -1.63
N MET A 38 -4.35 -3.52 -2.57
CA MET A 38 -4.10 -2.39 -3.49
C MET A 38 -5.29 -2.14 -4.43
N ALA A 39 -5.94 -3.20 -4.92
CA ALA A 39 -7.14 -3.05 -5.74
C ALA A 39 -8.31 -2.45 -4.95
N LEU A 40 -8.49 -2.86 -3.70
CA LEU A 40 -9.49 -2.27 -2.80
C LEU A 40 -9.15 -0.82 -2.45
N THR A 41 -7.87 -0.51 -2.23
CA THR A 41 -7.41 0.88 -2.02
C THR A 41 -7.71 1.75 -3.23
N LEU A 42 -7.44 1.24 -4.44
CA LEU A 42 -7.76 1.93 -5.69
C LEU A 42 -9.26 2.22 -5.79
N ALA A 43 -10.11 1.22 -5.48
CA ALA A 43 -11.56 1.42 -5.46
C ALA A 43 -11.98 2.49 -4.44
N ALA A 44 -11.40 2.48 -3.23
CA ALA A 44 -11.69 3.48 -2.21
C ALA A 44 -11.27 4.90 -2.64
N VAL A 45 -10.12 5.05 -3.29
CA VAL A 45 -9.65 6.34 -3.84
C VAL A 45 -10.59 6.83 -4.94
N VAL A 46 -11.04 5.95 -5.83
CA VAL A 46 -12.00 6.31 -6.89
C VAL A 46 -13.35 6.73 -6.29
N VAL A 47 -13.85 6.03 -5.27
CA VAL A 47 -15.08 6.41 -4.56
C VAL A 47 -14.92 7.78 -3.91
N TYR A 48 -13.80 8.03 -3.24
CA TYR A 48 -13.49 9.33 -2.66
C TYR A 48 -13.48 10.44 -3.72
N TRP A 49 -12.84 10.19 -4.88
CA TRP A 49 -12.78 11.15 -5.98
C TRP A 49 -14.16 11.46 -6.56
N LEU A 50 -14.99 10.44 -6.78
CA LEU A 50 -16.35 10.64 -7.30
C LEU A 50 -17.25 11.38 -6.31
N ASN A 51 -16.96 11.31 -5.01
CA ASN A 51 -17.76 11.94 -3.95
C ASN A 51 -17.28 13.35 -3.56
N ILE A 52 -16.32 13.94 -4.24
CA ILE A 52 -15.67 15.22 -3.85
C ILE A 52 -16.66 16.38 -3.64
N HIS A 53 -17.87 16.29 -4.19
CA HIS A 53 -18.98 17.21 -4.01
C HIS A 53 -20.18 16.60 -3.26
N GLY A 54 -20.01 15.42 -2.69
CA GLY A 54 -21.05 14.65 -2.02
C GLY A 54 -21.10 14.88 -0.50
N PRO A 55 -21.82 14.02 0.21
CA PRO A 55 -21.97 14.15 1.66
C PRO A 55 -20.67 13.76 2.39
N LEU A 56 -20.31 14.56 3.40
CA LEU A 56 -19.08 14.42 4.20
C LEU A 56 -18.89 13.04 4.85
N TRP A 57 -19.97 12.34 5.16
CA TRP A 57 -19.87 11.02 5.79
C TRP A 57 -19.24 9.97 4.87
N ILE A 58 -19.46 10.07 3.55
CA ILE A 58 -18.83 9.20 2.56
C ILE A 58 -17.32 9.48 2.51
N ASP A 59 -16.91 10.74 2.61
CA ASP A 59 -15.50 11.12 2.66
C ASP A 59 -14.80 10.53 3.88
N TYR A 60 -15.44 10.57 5.06
CA TYR A 60 -14.89 9.94 6.26
C TYR A 60 -14.78 8.43 6.14
N VAL A 61 -15.79 7.77 5.58
CA VAL A 61 -15.76 6.31 5.32
C VAL A 61 -14.69 5.96 4.31
N ALA A 62 -14.55 6.71 3.23
CA ALA A 62 -13.53 6.49 2.22
C ALA A 62 -12.12 6.70 2.78
N LEU A 63 -11.89 7.76 3.56
CA LEU A 63 -10.61 8.01 4.24
C LEU A 63 -10.26 6.89 5.22
N PHE A 64 -11.23 6.42 6.00
CA PHE A 64 -11.05 5.28 6.89
C PHE A 64 -10.68 4.01 6.10
N ALA A 65 -11.39 3.74 5.01
CA ALA A 65 -11.13 2.59 4.16
C ALA A 65 -9.73 2.68 3.50
N ILE A 66 -9.34 3.85 3.00
CA ILE A 66 -8.00 4.07 2.43
C ILE A 66 -6.93 3.83 3.49
N GLY A 67 -7.07 4.39 4.70
CA GLY A 67 -6.14 4.17 5.81
C GLY A 67 -6.05 2.69 6.21
N PHE A 68 -7.20 2.02 6.33
CA PHE A 68 -7.26 0.59 6.64
C PHE A 68 -6.57 -0.29 5.60
N LEU A 69 -6.76 0.02 4.32
CA LEU A 69 -6.30 -0.82 3.21
C LEU A 69 -4.84 -0.56 2.82
N ILE A 70 -4.33 0.67 2.92
CA ILE A 70 -3.00 1.03 2.42
C ILE A 70 -1.87 0.54 3.33
N TYR A 71 -2.10 0.50 4.65
CA TYR A 71 -1.07 0.06 5.61
C TYR A 71 -0.79 -1.44 5.55
N GLY A 72 -1.75 -2.24 5.07
CA GLY A 72 -1.55 -3.65 4.82
C GLY A 72 -0.46 -3.92 3.79
N PRO A 73 -0.57 -3.40 2.57
CA PRO A 73 0.47 -3.51 1.53
C PRO A 73 1.85 -3.01 1.98
N ILE A 74 1.91 -1.89 2.70
CA ILE A 74 3.17 -1.33 3.22
C ILE A 74 3.87 -2.35 4.13
N MET A 75 3.13 -2.95 5.06
CA MET A 75 3.64 -4.00 5.95
C MET A 75 4.08 -5.25 5.17
N ILE A 76 3.26 -5.70 4.24
CA ILE A 76 3.54 -6.91 3.44
C ILE A 76 4.80 -6.73 2.59
N ILE A 77 5.03 -5.58 1.99
CA ILE A 77 6.25 -5.29 1.22
C ILE A 77 7.48 -5.39 2.13
N GLY A 78 7.41 -4.82 3.33
CA GLY A 78 8.48 -4.94 4.32
C GLY A 78 8.76 -6.39 4.72
N LEU A 79 7.71 -7.16 5.01
CA LEU A 79 7.84 -8.59 5.34
C LEU A 79 8.39 -9.41 4.16
N HIS A 80 7.95 -9.11 2.93
CA HIS A 80 8.46 -9.78 1.74
C HIS A 80 9.96 -9.57 1.55
N ALA A 81 10.46 -8.36 1.81
CA ALA A 81 11.89 -8.08 1.78
C ALA A 81 12.67 -8.89 2.84
N LEU A 82 12.07 -9.12 4.02
CA LEU A 82 12.67 -9.97 5.06
C LEU A 82 12.68 -11.44 4.69
N ASP A 83 11.65 -11.92 4.01
CA ASP A 83 11.55 -13.32 3.57
C ASP A 83 12.59 -13.69 2.49
N LEU A 84 13.15 -12.70 1.79
CA LEU A 84 14.14 -12.88 0.72
C LEU A 84 15.59 -12.97 1.23
N VAL A 85 15.84 -12.70 2.51
CA VAL A 85 17.20 -12.66 3.08
C VAL A 85 17.36 -13.68 4.20
N PRO A 86 18.59 -14.18 4.45
CA PRO A 86 18.87 -15.03 5.61
C PRO A 86 18.53 -14.30 6.92
N LYS A 87 18.08 -15.05 7.93
CA LYS A 87 17.70 -14.48 9.26
C LYS A 87 18.76 -13.56 9.87
N LYS A 88 20.03 -13.84 9.62
CA LYS A 88 21.16 -13.00 10.10
C LYS A 88 21.19 -11.61 9.45
N ALA A 89 20.66 -11.46 8.24
CA ALA A 89 20.63 -10.20 7.49
C ALA A 89 19.27 -9.49 7.56
N ALA A 90 18.27 -10.07 8.23
CA ALA A 90 16.90 -9.55 8.28
C ALA A 90 16.84 -8.11 8.83
N GLY A 91 17.59 -7.81 9.90
CA GLY A 91 17.63 -6.46 10.46
C GLY A 91 18.21 -5.42 9.49
N THR A 92 19.27 -5.77 8.76
CA THR A 92 19.87 -4.91 7.73
C THR A 92 18.92 -4.70 6.57
N ALA A 93 18.25 -5.74 6.09
CA ALA A 93 17.25 -5.64 5.02
C ALA A 93 16.06 -4.75 5.42
N ALA A 94 15.54 -4.92 6.63
CA ALA A 94 14.47 -4.07 7.16
C ALA A 94 14.89 -2.61 7.25
N GLY A 95 16.09 -2.35 7.80
CA GLY A 95 16.63 -0.99 7.92
C GLY A 95 16.83 -0.35 6.55
N PHE A 96 17.38 -1.08 5.60
CA PHE A 96 17.63 -0.60 4.24
C PHE A 96 16.32 -0.30 3.49
N THR A 97 15.37 -1.23 3.52
CA THR A 97 14.04 -1.05 2.91
C THR A 97 13.30 0.13 3.55
N GLY A 98 13.32 0.23 4.88
CA GLY A 98 12.75 1.36 5.61
C GLY A 98 13.41 2.69 5.26
N PHE A 99 14.74 2.74 5.25
CA PHE A 99 15.48 3.95 4.91
C PHE A 99 15.09 4.48 3.51
N PHE A 100 15.15 3.62 2.49
CA PHE A 100 14.78 4.04 1.14
C PHE A 100 13.30 4.39 1.03
N GLY A 101 12.40 3.61 1.64
CA GLY A 101 10.97 3.89 1.65
C GLY A 101 10.63 5.23 2.32
N TYR A 102 11.22 5.52 3.47
CA TYR A 102 10.94 6.76 4.19
C TYR A 102 11.67 7.97 3.62
N VAL A 103 12.96 7.89 3.31
CA VAL A 103 13.71 9.05 2.81
C VAL A 103 13.27 9.43 1.41
N PHE A 104 13.30 8.48 0.47
CA PHE A 104 12.92 8.77 -0.90
C PHE A 104 11.40 8.86 -1.07
N GLY A 105 10.64 7.97 -0.42
CA GLY A 105 9.18 7.99 -0.48
C GLY A 105 8.60 9.28 0.08
N SER A 106 9.03 9.72 1.25
CA SER A 106 8.57 10.98 1.87
C SER A 106 9.01 12.22 1.09
N ALA A 107 10.25 12.23 0.58
CA ALA A 107 10.74 13.36 -0.21
C ALA A 107 9.95 13.49 -1.53
N ILE A 108 9.76 12.38 -2.25
CA ILE A 108 9.02 12.37 -3.51
C ILE A 108 7.54 12.67 -3.26
N ALA A 109 6.93 12.09 -2.23
CA ALA A 109 5.53 12.33 -1.91
C ALA A 109 5.32 13.79 -1.48
N GLY A 110 6.12 14.31 -0.57
CA GLY A 110 5.96 15.68 -0.07
C GLY A 110 6.15 16.73 -1.17
N THR A 111 7.26 16.66 -1.90
CA THR A 111 7.57 17.61 -2.97
C THR A 111 6.71 17.38 -4.21
N GLY A 112 6.53 16.11 -4.60
CA GLY A 112 5.77 15.74 -5.81
C GLY A 112 4.29 16.04 -5.69
N VAL A 113 3.67 15.67 -4.57
CA VAL A 113 2.24 15.97 -4.32
C VAL A 113 2.00 17.46 -4.23
N GLY A 114 2.89 18.21 -3.55
CA GLY A 114 2.81 19.69 -3.49
C GLY A 114 2.86 20.31 -4.89
N TRP A 115 3.84 19.91 -5.70
CA TRP A 115 4.00 20.42 -7.07
C TRP A 115 2.80 20.08 -7.98
N ILE A 116 2.27 18.84 -7.87
CA ILE A 116 1.08 18.42 -8.62
C ILE A 116 -0.14 19.24 -8.19
N ALA A 117 -0.32 19.42 -6.87
CA ALA A 117 -1.45 20.17 -6.32
C ALA A 117 -1.43 21.65 -6.77
N GLU A 118 -0.24 22.27 -6.85
CA GLU A 118 -0.08 23.64 -7.33
C GLU A 118 -0.38 23.78 -8.83
N ARG A 119 -0.01 22.79 -9.66
CA ARG A 119 -0.17 22.87 -11.11
C ARG A 119 -1.52 22.38 -11.63
N TRP A 120 -2.02 21.29 -11.09
CA TRP A 120 -3.20 20.58 -11.57
C TRP A 120 -4.31 20.45 -10.54
N GLY A 121 -4.14 21.08 -9.37
CA GLY A 121 -5.12 21.01 -8.30
C GLY A 121 -5.20 19.62 -7.65
N TRP A 122 -6.22 19.44 -6.83
CA TRP A 122 -6.45 18.19 -6.11
C TRP A 122 -6.80 17.01 -7.00
N ASP A 123 -7.43 17.27 -8.16
CA ASP A 123 -7.72 16.22 -9.16
C ASP A 123 -6.43 15.58 -9.67
N GLY A 124 -5.39 16.40 -9.91
CA GLY A 124 -4.08 15.91 -10.31
C GLY A 124 -3.44 15.00 -9.26
N VAL A 125 -3.61 15.32 -7.98
CA VAL A 125 -3.13 14.49 -6.86
C VAL A 125 -3.84 13.14 -6.85
N LEU A 126 -5.16 13.13 -7.02
CA LEU A 126 -5.94 11.88 -7.03
C LEU A 126 -5.57 11.00 -8.23
N VAL A 127 -5.38 11.58 -9.41
CA VAL A 127 -4.86 10.86 -10.58
C VAL A 127 -3.49 10.26 -10.29
N ALA A 128 -2.58 11.02 -9.67
CA ALA A 128 -1.26 10.51 -9.29
C ALA A 128 -1.36 9.33 -8.31
N MET A 129 -2.27 9.39 -7.34
CA MET A 129 -2.53 8.28 -6.41
C MET A 129 -3.01 7.03 -7.16
N VAL A 130 -3.95 7.17 -8.09
CA VAL A 130 -4.44 6.05 -8.93
C VAL A 130 -3.29 5.44 -9.72
N VAL A 131 -2.46 6.26 -10.36
CA VAL A 131 -1.28 5.79 -11.12
C VAL A 131 -0.31 5.05 -10.21
N CYS A 132 -0.01 5.56 -9.02
CA CYS A 132 0.85 4.90 -8.06
C CYS A 132 0.29 3.54 -7.60
N CYS A 133 -1.03 3.44 -7.36
CA CYS A 133 -1.68 2.17 -7.02
C CYS A 133 -1.53 1.15 -8.15
N VAL A 134 -1.78 1.56 -9.39
CA VAL A 134 -1.64 0.69 -10.57
C VAL A 134 -0.20 0.23 -10.75
N LEU A 135 0.77 1.14 -10.66
CA LEU A 135 2.19 0.81 -10.76
C LEU A 135 2.60 -0.19 -9.66
N THR A 136 2.16 0.03 -8.43
CA THR A 136 2.43 -0.91 -7.33
C THR A 136 1.86 -2.29 -7.62
N MET A 137 0.62 -2.39 -8.12
CA MET A 137 0.03 -3.66 -8.51
C MET A 137 0.81 -4.35 -9.62
N VAL A 138 1.27 -3.61 -10.63
CA VAL A 138 2.09 -4.16 -11.73
C VAL A 138 3.42 -4.69 -11.20
N PHE A 139 4.15 -3.92 -10.38
CA PHE A 139 5.42 -4.37 -9.81
C PHE A 139 5.24 -5.60 -8.93
N VAL A 140 4.21 -5.64 -8.09
CA VAL A 140 3.92 -6.81 -7.24
C VAL A 140 3.52 -8.02 -8.10
N ALA A 141 2.74 -7.83 -9.17
CA ALA A 141 2.39 -8.90 -10.10
C ALA A 141 3.61 -9.48 -10.82
N MET A 142 4.61 -8.67 -11.15
CA MET A 142 5.88 -9.15 -11.71
C MET A 142 6.63 -10.07 -10.74
N THR A 143 6.54 -9.83 -9.43
CA THR A 143 7.17 -10.70 -8.43
C THR A 143 6.47 -12.06 -8.30
N LEU A 144 5.17 -12.16 -8.65
CA LEU A 144 4.45 -13.43 -8.66
C LEU A 144 5.06 -14.45 -9.63
N GLY A 145 5.55 -13.99 -10.77
CA GLY A 145 6.20 -14.86 -11.78
C GLY A 145 7.49 -15.48 -11.29
N HIS A 146 8.24 -14.79 -10.43
CA HIS A 146 9.53 -15.29 -9.92
C HIS A 146 9.39 -16.26 -8.75
N THR A 147 8.37 -16.14 -7.91
CA THR A 147 8.16 -17.04 -6.76
C THR A 147 7.66 -18.43 -7.15
N THR A 148 7.00 -18.57 -8.30
CA THR A 148 6.57 -19.88 -8.82
C THR A 148 7.72 -20.75 -9.35
N THR A 149 8.83 -20.13 -9.75
CA THR A 149 9.98 -20.85 -10.33
C THR A 149 10.95 -21.40 -9.28
N SER A 150 11.06 -20.75 -8.12
CA SER A 150 11.95 -21.21 -7.05
C SER A 150 11.34 -22.36 -6.22
N GLY A 151 10.03 -22.40 -6.06
CA GLY A 151 9.35 -23.49 -5.33
C GLY A 151 9.32 -24.84 -6.03
N GLN A 152 9.69 -24.91 -7.32
CA GLN A 152 9.80 -26.17 -8.09
C GLN A 152 11.23 -26.77 -8.07
N ARG A 153 12.22 -26.04 -7.59
CA ARG A 153 13.62 -26.54 -7.52
C ARG A 153 13.98 -27.26 -6.22
N GLU A 154 13.11 -27.20 -5.22
CA GLU A 154 13.34 -27.85 -3.91
C GLU A 154 12.44 -29.08 -3.65
N ARG A 155 11.86 -29.67 -4.70
CA ARG A 155 11.14 -30.95 -4.60
C ARG A 155 11.82 -32.05 -5.40
#